data_93ee6192437c029dc4edb2303b4eaf68
#
_entry.id   93ee6192437c029dc4edb2303b4eaf68
#
_cell.length_a   1.000
_cell.length_b   1.000
_cell.length_c   1.000
_cell.angle_alpha   90.00
_cell.angle_beta   90.00
_cell.angle_gamma   90.00
#
_symmetry.space_group_name_H-M   'P 1'
#
loop_
_entity.id
_entity.type
_entity.pdbx_description
1 polymer ?
#
loop_
_entity_poly.entity_id
_entity_poly.type
_entity_poly.pdbx_seq_one_letter_code
_entity_poly.pdbx_strand_id
1 'polypeptide(L)'
;MTKLPQTFPRQSNLFDKYTNSEIRRAAQTGIYDIRGGGSKRRLPHFDDLLFLGASISRYPLEGYRESCNTKVTIGDKNAENPLHLDIPITIAGMSFGALSGPAKEALGRGATIAGTSTTTGDGGMTKEERGHSNKLIYQLLPSRYGMNPDDLRKADAIEIVVGQGAKPGGGGMLLGQKISDRVAEMRTLPKGIDQRSPCRHPDWTGPDDMEIKILELREITSWKVPILVKVAAARPFYDIALAVKSGADAIVIDGMQGGTAATQEVFIEH
;
A
#
# COMPACT_ATOMS: atom_id res chain seq x y z
N MET A 1 39.70 12.75 45.67
CA MET A 1 39.13 12.66 44.32
C MET A 1 37.78 11.98 44.44
N THR A 2 36.71 12.75 44.48
CA THR A 2 35.33 12.26 44.52
C THR A 2 34.97 11.72 43.18
N LYS A 3 34.72 10.42 43.06
CA LYS A 3 34.19 9.80 41.83
C LYS A 3 32.83 10.43 41.55
N LEU A 4 32.73 11.15 40.41
CA LEU A 4 31.44 11.57 39.88
C LEU A 4 30.51 10.33 39.73
N PRO A 5 29.24 10.41 40.11
CA PRO A 5 28.31 9.31 39.94
C PRO A 5 28.27 8.93 38.46
N GLN A 6 28.43 7.65 38.15
CA GLN A 6 28.22 7.13 36.79
C GLN A 6 26.76 7.39 36.42
N THR A 7 26.52 8.47 35.71
CA THR A 7 25.22 8.68 35.06
C THR A 7 25.11 7.66 33.95
N PHE A 8 24.32 6.61 34.16
CA PHE A 8 23.93 5.73 33.08
C PHE A 8 23.31 6.60 31.98
N PRO A 9 23.78 6.52 30.74
CA PRO A 9 23.16 7.29 29.66
C PRO A 9 21.67 6.92 29.61
N ARG A 10 20.80 7.91 29.74
CA ARG A 10 19.37 7.72 29.55
C ARG A 10 19.16 7.12 28.17
N GLN A 11 18.59 5.94 28.09
CA GLN A 11 18.24 5.32 26.82
C GLN A 11 17.11 6.14 26.21
N SER A 12 17.40 6.82 25.12
CA SER A 12 16.39 7.51 24.34
C SER A 12 15.65 6.50 23.48
N ASN A 13 14.33 6.48 23.54
CA ASN A 13 13.51 5.68 22.64
C ASN A 13 13.56 6.22 21.18
N LEU A 14 13.98 7.46 21.02
CA LEU A 14 14.09 8.11 19.72
C LEU A 14 15.50 7.92 19.10
N PHE A 15 16.53 7.98 19.93
CA PHE A 15 17.94 7.83 19.55
C PHE A 15 18.51 6.53 20.17
N ASP A 16 18.00 5.41 19.73
CA ASP A 16 18.52 4.11 20.13
C ASP A 16 19.91 3.82 19.54
N LYS A 17 20.50 2.71 19.88
CA LYS A 17 21.85 2.35 19.39
C LYS A 17 21.92 2.28 17.87
N TYR A 18 20.86 1.79 17.25
CA TYR A 18 20.78 1.62 15.80
C TYR A 18 20.68 2.99 15.11
N THR A 19 19.73 3.82 15.50
CA THR A 19 19.55 5.19 14.99
C THR A 19 20.82 6.00 15.12
N ASN A 20 21.50 5.92 16.28
CA ASN A 20 22.79 6.60 16.47
C ASN A 20 23.90 6.06 15.55
N SER A 21 23.91 4.75 15.28
CA SER A 21 24.85 4.13 14.33
C SER A 21 24.64 4.66 12.91
N GLU A 22 23.39 4.70 12.46
CA GLU A 22 23.04 5.21 11.12
C GLU A 22 23.35 6.70 10.95
N ILE A 23 23.05 7.53 11.96
CA ILE A 23 23.41 8.96 11.96
C ILE A 23 24.92 9.13 11.83
N ARG A 24 25.71 8.37 12.61
CA ARG A 24 27.18 8.43 12.53
C ARG A 24 27.70 8.00 11.18
N ARG A 25 27.15 6.93 10.62
CA ARG A 25 27.52 6.43 9.30
C ARG A 25 27.19 7.46 8.22
N ALA A 26 25.97 8.00 8.22
CA ALA A 26 25.58 9.05 7.29
C ALA A 26 26.46 10.29 7.41
N ALA A 27 26.83 10.71 8.63
CA ALA A 27 27.73 11.81 8.86
C ALA A 27 29.18 11.55 8.34
N GLN A 28 29.65 10.30 8.42
CA GLN A 28 30.98 9.90 7.96
C GLN A 28 31.06 9.71 6.46
N THR A 29 30.00 9.17 5.85
CA THR A 29 30.04 8.74 4.44
C THR A 29 29.28 9.67 3.49
N GLY A 30 28.39 10.52 4.01
CA GLY A 30 27.47 11.33 3.21
C GLY A 30 26.37 10.50 2.52
N ILE A 31 26.20 9.21 2.89
CA ILE A 31 25.30 8.29 2.23
C ILE A 31 24.24 7.80 3.22
N TYR A 32 22.98 7.91 2.84
CA TYR A 32 21.85 7.28 3.53
C TYR A 32 21.61 5.88 3.00
N ASP A 33 21.29 4.96 3.88
CA ASP A 33 20.90 3.61 3.46
C ASP A 33 19.57 3.62 2.71
N ILE A 34 19.53 2.83 1.65
CA ILE A 34 18.34 2.56 0.86
C ILE A 34 18.07 1.07 1.00
N ARG A 35 16.97 0.75 1.69
CA ARG A 35 16.61 -0.64 1.94
C ARG A 35 15.11 -0.83 2.03
N GLY A 36 14.68 -2.08 1.95
CA GLY A 36 13.33 -2.50 2.31
C GLY A 36 13.24 -2.83 3.78
N GLY A 37 12.05 -2.71 4.33
CA GLY A 37 11.77 -3.07 5.71
C GLY A 37 10.54 -2.35 6.25
N GLY A 38 10.30 -2.52 7.54
CA GLY A 38 9.25 -1.84 8.29
C GLY A 38 9.84 -0.92 9.35
N SER A 39 8.97 -0.26 10.12
CA SER A 39 9.35 0.54 11.26
C SER A 39 10.11 -0.31 12.29
N LYS A 40 11.14 0.28 12.90
CA LYS A 40 11.89 -0.32 14.01
C LYS A 40 11.22 -0.10 15.36
N ARG A 41 10.24 0.76 15.42
CA ARG A 41 9.43 0.98 16.62
C ARG A 41 8.44 -0.16 16.80
N ARG A 42 8.12 -0.48 18.03
CA ARG A 42 6.94 -1.28 18.32
C ARG A 42 5.70 -0.51 17.89
N LEU A 43 5.02 -1.03 16.88
CA LEU A 43 3.74 -0.52 16.40
C LEU A 43 2.59 -1.26 17.08
N PRO A 44 1.36 -0.71 17.05
CA PRO A 44 0.17 -1.45 17.45
C PRO A 44 0.11 -2.80 16.73
N HIS A 45 -0.20 -3.85 17.46
CA HIS A 45 -0.21 -5.23 16.99
C HIS A 45 -1.56 -5.87 17.26
N PHE A 46 -1.91 -6.95 16.58
CA PHE A 46 -3.18 -7.64 16.85
C PHE A 46 -3.29 -8.14 18.28
N ASP A 47 -2.17 -8.49 18.94
CA ASP A 47 -2.15 -8.87 20.35
C ASP A 47 -2.45 -7.70 21.31
N ASP A 48 -2.38 -6.47 20.83
CA ASP A 48 -2.75 -5.26 21.59
C ASP A 48 -4.27 -4.98 21.48
N LEU A 49 -5.03 -5.76 20.69
CA LEU A 49 -6.46 -5.60 20.45
C LEU A 49 -7.26 -6.70 21.17
N LEU A 50 -8.43 -6.32 21.68
CA LEU A 50 -9.37 -7.25 22.29
C LEU A 50 -10.76 -7.05 21.66
N PHE A 51 -11.36 -8.14 21.18
CA PHE A 51 -12.76 -8.12 20.78
C PHE A 51 -13.67 -8.11 22.00
N LEU A 52 -14.49 -7.08 22.12
CA LEU A 52 -15.51 -7.02 23.16
C LEU A 52 -16.75 -7.79 22.71
N GLY A 53 -17.00 -8.91 23.37
CA GLY A 53 -18.20 -9.71 23.13
C GLY A 53 -19.46 -8.99 23.59
N ALA A 54 -20.57 -9.25 22.95
CA ALA A 54 -21.90 -8.80 23.34
C ALA A 54 -22.75 -10.00 23.76
N SER A 55 -23.47 -9.87 24.87
CA SER A 55 -24.34 -10.94 25.39
C SER A 55 -25.81 -10.66 25.14
N ILE A 56 -26.23 -9.39 25.16
CA ILE A 56 -27.62 -8.96 25.04
C ILE A 56 -27.81 -7.92 23.94
N SER A 57 -26.88 -6.95 23.82
CA SER A 57 -26.98 -5.84 22.87
C SER A 57 -26.83 -6.28 21.39
N ARG A 58 -26.29 -7.45 21.14
CA ARG A 58 -26.25 -8.15 19.87
C ARG A 58 -26.63 -9.61 20.10
N TYR A 59 -27.42 -10.18 19.18
CA TYR A 59 -27.75 -11.60 19.21
C TYR A 59 -26.51 -12.42 18.81
N PRO A 60 -25.96 -13.27 19.70
CA PRO A 60 -24.79 -14.08 19.38
C PRO A 60 -25.17 -15.22 18.43
N LEU A 61 -24.32 -15.49 17.44
CA LEU A 61 -24.47 -16.64 16.57
C LEU A 61 -24.05 -17.92 17.28
N GLU A 62 -24.87 -18.97 17.09
CA GLU A 62 -24.53 -20.33 17.50
C GLU A 62 -23.57 -20.94 16.47
N GLY A 63 -22.27 -20.71 16.63
CA GLY A 63 -21.23 -21.00 15.64
C GLY A 63 -21.16 -22.43 15.10
N TYR A 64 -21.78 -23.39 15.77
CA TYR A 64 -21.91 -24.76 15.30
C TYR A 64 -23.22 -25.07 14.52
N ARG A 65 -24.14 -24.14 14.50
CA ARG A 65 -25.44 -24.25 13.81
C ARG A 65 -25.65 -23.20 12.73
N GLU A 66 -25.07 -22.04 12.92
CA GLU A 66 -25.30 -20.85 12.09
C GLU A 66 -24.00 -20.43 11.39
N SER A 67 -24.07 -20.17 10.10
CA SER A 67 -22.94 -19.67 9.33
C SER A 67 -22.77 -18.16 9.52
N CYS A 68 -21.53 -17.73 9.74
CA CYS A 68 -21.18 -16.31 9.71
C CYS A 68 -21.00 -15.87 8.25
N ASN A 69 -21.70 -14.82 7.83
CA ASN A 69 -21.51 -14.23 6.52
C ASN A 69 -20.25 -13.33 6.56
N THR A 70 -19.22 -13.71 5.82
CA THR A 70 -17.97 -12.97 5.69
C THR A 70 -17.86 -12.18 4.38
N LYS A 71 -18.87 -12.25 3.51
CA LYS A 71 -18.85 -11.59 2.20
C LYS A 71 -18.88 -10.07 2.32
N VAL A 72 -18.11 -9.41 1.47
CA VAL A 72 -18.03 -7.96 1.37
C VAL A 72 -18.25 -7.54 -0.07
N THR A 73 -19.01 -6.46 -0.27
CA THR A 73 -19.18 -5.81 -1.57
C THR A 73 -18.64 -4.39 -1.50
N ILE A 74 -17.79 -4.01 -2.44
CA ILE A 74 -17.18 -2.69 -2.53
C ILE A 74 -17.61 -2.04 -3.84
N GLY A 75 -18.14 -0.80 -3.76
CA GLY A 75 -18.45 0.01 -4.93
C GLY A 75 -19.85 -0.19 -5.50
N ASP A 76 -20.77 -0.79 -4.76
CA ASP A 76 -22.15 -1.09 -5.18
C ASP A 76 -23.01 0.14 -5.51
N LYS A 77 -22.57 1.35 -5.13
CA LYS A 77 -23.29 2.59 -5.42
C LYS A 77 -22.97 3.19 -6.79
N ASN A 78 -21.73 3.04 -7.25
CA ASN A 78 -21.24 3.78 -8.40
C ASN A 78 -20.67 2.89 -9.50
N ALA A 79 -20.37 1.63 -9.23
CA ALA A 79 -19.80 0.70 -10.21
C ALA A 79 -20.86 -0.28 -10.72
N GLU A 80 -20.89 -0.50 -12.03
CA GLU A 80 -21.75 -1.51 -12.65
C GLU A 80 -21.41 -2.92 -12.16
N ASN A 81 -20.10 -3.20 -11.99
CA ASN A 81 -19.57 -4.47 -11.49
C ASN A 81 -18.83 -4.25 -10.17
N PRO A 82 -19.52 -4.21 -9.03
CA PRO A 82 -18.89 -4.07 -7.73
C PRO A 82 -17.89 -5.19 -7.44
N LEU A 83 -16.88 -4.90 -6.64
CA LEU A 83 -15.92 -5.91 -6.20
C LEU A 83 -16.52 -6.75 -5.07
N HIS A 84 -16.87 -8.01 -5.37
CA HIS A 84 -17.38 -8.96 -4.38
C HIS A 84 -16.25 -9.81 -3.82
N LEU A 85 -16.11 -9.84 -2.49
CA LEU A 85 -15.14 -10.65 -1.76
C LEU A 85 -15.85 -11.68 -0.90
N ASP A 86 -15.37 -12.93 -0.90
CA ASP A 86 -15.94 -13.97 -0.04
C ASP A 86 -15.46 -13.88 1.41
N ILE A 87 -14.30 -13.22 1.61
CA ILE A 87 -13.71 -12.92 2.93
C ILE A 87 -13.27 -11.45 3.01
N PRO A 88 -13.34 -10.81 4.19
CA PRO A 88 -12.98 -9.40 4.36
C PRO A 88 -11.47 -9.18 4.49
N ILE A 89 -10.67 -9.90 3.70
CA ILE A 89 -9.21 -9.82 3.68
C ILE A 89 -8.78 -9.70 2.23
N THR A 90 -7.93 -8.72 1.92
CA THR A 90 -7.34 -8.52 0.59
C THR A 90 -5.83 -8.57 0.65
N ILE A 91 -5.17 -8.90 -0.46
CA ILE A 91 -3.71 -8.88 -0.56
C ILE A 91 -3.29 -7.50 -1.05
N ALA A 92 -2.51 -6.80 -0.21
CA ALA A 92 -2.01 -5.46 -0.52
C ALA A 92 -1.06 -5.44 -1.72
N GLY A 93 -0.94 -4.29 -2.38
CA GLY A 93 -0.09 -4.09 -3.55
C GLY A 93 1.40 -4.29 -3.24
N MET A 94 2.02 -5.17 -4.01
CA MET A 94 3.45 -5.46 -3.99
C MET A 94 3.98 -5.44 -5.41
N SER A 95 4.86 -4.48 -5.72
CA SER A 95 5.30 -4.20 -7.07
C SER A 95 6.08 -5.34 -7.73
N PHE A 96 5.95 -5.49 -9.05
CA PHE A 96 6.90 -6.29 -9.81
C PHE A 96 8.27 -5.60 -9.86
N GLY A 97 9.31 -6.33 -9.52
CA GLY A 97 10.65 -5.80 -9.26
C GLY A 97 11.00 -5.84 -7.77
N ALA A 98 10.02 -5.65 -6.87
CA ALA A 98 10.11 -6.11 -5.47
C ALA A 98 9.83 -7.62 -5.39
N LEU A 99 8.79 -8.07 -6.10
CA LEU A 99 8.43 -9.48 -6.25
C LEU A 99 8.79 -10.00 -7.65
N SER A 100 9.02 -11.28 -7.74
CA SER A 100 9.24 -12.02 -8.98
C SER A 100 7.92 -12.43 -9.66
N GLY A 101 7.98 -12.85 -10.94
CA GLY A 101 6.83 -13.38 -11.65
C GLY A 101 6.15 -14.57 -10.94
N PRO A 102 6.89 -15.61 -10.52
CA PRO A 102 6.32 -16.71 -9.75
C PRO A 102 5.65 -16.29 -8.43
N ALA A 103 6.20 -15.27 -7.74
CA ALA A 103 5.56 -14.74 -6.54
C ALA A 103 4.24 -14.04 -6.85
N LYS A 104 4.17 -13.27 -7.94
CA LYS A 104 2.93 -12.63 -8.42
C LYS A 104 1.88 -13.67 -8.83
N GLU A 105 2.30 -14.75 -9.49
CA GLU A 105 1.42 -15.88 -9.79
C GLU A 105 0.87 -16.54 -8.52
N ALA A 106 1.73 -16.80 -7.54
CA ALA A 106 1.33 -17.42 -6.29
C ALA A 106 0.29 -16.57 -5.52
N LEU A 107 0.47 -15.24 -5.51
CA LEU A 107 -0.49 -14.32 -4.91
C LEU A 107 -1.84 -14.36 -5.65
N GLY A 108 -1.83 -14.35 -6.99
CA GLY A 108 -3.04 -14.45 -7.80
C GLY A 108 -3.81 -15.76 -7.54
N ARG A 109 -3.11 -16.89 -7.52
CA ARG A 109 -3.69 -18.20 -7.20
C ARG A 109 -4.27 -18.24 -5.78
N GLY A 110 -3.50 -17.77 -4.79
CA GLY A 110 -3.93 -17.73 -3.39
C GLY A 110 -5.17 -16.86 -3.20
N ALA A 111 -5.21 -15.68 -3.79
CA ALA A 111 -6.37 -14.80 -3.74
C ALA A 111 -7.61 -15.45 -4.37
N THR A 112 -7.45 -16.09 -5.53
CA THR A 112 -8.54 -16.80 -6.22
C THR A 112 -9.09 -17.94 -5.38
N ILE A 113 -8.22 -18.77 -4.78
CA ILE A 113 -8.63 -19.89 -3.90
C ILE A 113 -9.39 -19.36 -2.69
N ALA A 114 -8.96 -18.26 -2.11
CA ALA A 114 -9.59 -17.64 -0.95
C ALA A 114 -10.85 -16.81 -1.28
N GLY A 115 -11.18 -16.65 -2.56
CA GLY A 115 -12.33 -15.83 -3.01
C GLY A 115 -12.15 -14.34 -2.75
N THR A 116 -10.89 -13.88 -2.69
CA THR A 116 -10.54 -12.48 -2.44
C THR A 116 -9.74 -11.85 -3.59
N SER A 117 -9.26 -10.63 -3.39
CA SER A 117 -8.49 -9.88 -4.38
C SER A 117 -7.00 -9.79 -4.04
N THR A 118 -6.18 -9.70 -5.09
CA THR A 118 -4.81 -9.20 -5.02
C THR A 118 -4.71 -7.81 -5.63
N THR A 119 -3.57 -7.14 -5.44
CA THR A 119 -3.35 -5.76 -5.87
C THR A 119 -1.99 -5.64 -6.55
N THR A 120 -1.91 -4.91 -7.68
CA THR A 120 -0.71 -4.91 -8.53
C THR A 120 0.54 -4.35 -7.86
N GLY A 121 0.42 -3.29 -7.08
CA GLY A 121 1.58 -2.50 -6.65
C GLY A 121 2.07 -1.54 -7.73
N ASP A 122 3.22 -0.89 -7.47
CA ASP A 122 3.85 0.04 -8.40
C ASP A 122 4.47 -0.69 -9.61
N GLY A 123 4.33 -0.13 -10.79
CA GLY A 123 4.97 -0.65 -12.00
C GLY A 123 4.07 -1.45 -12.94
N GLY A 124 2.77 -1.41 -12.76
CA GLY A 124 1.81 -1.97 -13.71
C GLY A 124 1.33 -3.40 -13.41
N MET A 125 0.49 -3.93 -14.27
CA MET A 125 -0.15 -5.23 -14.17
C MET A 125 0.73 -6.32 -14.80
N THR A 126 1.07 -7.37 -14.05
CA THR A 126 1.77 -8.51 -14.61
C THR A 126 0.81 -9.52 -15.24
N LYS A 127 1.26 -10.20 -16.28
CA LYS A 127 0.47 -11.26 -16.93
C LYS A 127 0.21 -12.43 -15.98
N GLU A 128 1.19 -12.75 -15.14
CA GLU A 128 1.08 -13.84 -14.16
C GLU A 128 0.00 -13.55 -13.11
N GLU A 129 0.03 -12.35 -12.53
CA GLU A 129 -0.96 -12.00 -11.51
C GLU A 129 -2.35 -11.91 -12.10
N ARG A 130 -2.51 -11.19 -13.23
CA ARG A 130 -3.82 -11.08 -13.90
C ARG A 130 -4.35 -12.43 -14.38
N GLY A 131 -3.49 -13.26 -14.94
CA GLY A 131 -3.89 -14.58 -15.46
C GLY A 131 -4.34 -15.58 -14.40
N HIS A 132 -4.01 -15.35 -13.13
CA HIS A 132 -4.33 -16.24 -12.02
C HIS A 132 -5.23 -15.60 -10.95
N SER A 133 -5.53 -14.31 -11.07
CA SER A 133 -6.42 -13.59 -10.14
C SER A 133 -7.80 -13.41 -10.74
N ASN A 134 -8.82 -13.95 -10.09
CA ASN A 134 -10.20 -13.66 -10.47
C ASN A 134 -10.63 -12.23 -10.13
N LYS A 135 -9.93 -11.62 -9.15
CA LYS A 135 -10.20 -10.27 -8.66
C LYS A 135 -8.87 -9.55 -8.46
N LEU A 136 -8.59 -8.55 -9.30
CA LEU A 136 -7.33 -7.80 -9.29
C LEU A 136 -7.58 -6.31 -9.18
N ILE A 137 -7.04 -5.69 -8.16
CA ILE A 137 -7.05 -4.25 -7.96
C ILE A 137 -5.82 -3.65 -8.63
N TYR A 138 -6.00 -2.69 -9.52
CA TYR A 138 -4.89 -1.97 -10.15
C TYR A 138 -4.50 -0.77 -9.29
N GLN A 139 -3.23 -0.65 -8.91
CA GLN A 139 -2.72 0.53 -8.21
C GLN A 139 -2.27 1.62 -9.18
N LEU A 140 -2.88 2.79 -9.07
CA LEU A 140 -2.47 4.01 -9.76
C LEU A 140 -1.63 4.86 -8.80
N LEU A 141 -0.32 4.86 -9.01
CA LEU A 141 0.65 5.60 -8.19
C LEU A 141 1.09 6.91 -8.85
N PRO A 142 1.68 7.83 -8.08
CA PRO A 142 2.25 9.07 -8.63
C PRO A 142 3.28 8.86 -9.75
N SER A 143 3.99 7.73 -9.74
CA SER A 143 4.99 7.38 -10.74
C SER A 143 4.45 7.17 -12.14
N ARG A 144 3.20 6.69 -12.25
CA ARG A 144 2.60 6.26 -13.53
C ARG A 144 3.38 5.17 -14.27
N TYR A 145 4.31 4.48 -13.61
CA TYR A 145 5.12 3.43 -14.25
C TYR A 145 4.24 2.30 -14.79
N GLY A 146 4.37 2.04 -16.09
CA GLY A 146 3.61 1.00 -16.78
C GLY A 146 2.10 1.24 -16.85
N MET A 147 1.64 2.45 -16.54
CA MET A 147 0.22 2.78 -16.63
C MET A 147 -0.23 2.82 -18.11
N ASN A 148 -1.28 2.08 -18.39
CA ASN A 148 -1.94 2.14 -19.70
C ASN A 148 -3.45 1.90 -19.53
N PRO A 149 -4.30 2.46 -20.41
CA PRO A 149 -5.76 2.33 -20.32
C PRO A 149 -6.27 0.89 -20.46
N ASP A 150 -5.56 0.04 -21.20
CA ASP A 150 -5.99 -1.34 -21.42
C ASP A 150 -5.88 -2.18 -20.14
N ASP A 151 -4.84 -1.96 -19.35
CA ASP A 151 -4.72 -2.62 -18.04
C ASP A 151 -5.74 -2.07 -17.03
N LEU A 152 -6.04 -0.77 -17.07
CA LEU A 152 -7.11 -0.19 -16.25
C LEU A 152 -8.46 -0.83 -16.55
N ARG A 153 -8.78 -1.08 -17.84
CA ARG A 153 -10.03 -1.75 -18.25
C ARG A 153 -10.10 -3.22 -17.88
N LYS A 154 -8.95 -3.88 -17.69
CA LYS A 154 -8.86 -5.30 -17.27
C LYS A 154 -8.89 -5.48 -15.76
N ALA A 155 -8.77 -4.42 -15.00
CA ALA A 155 -8.82 -4.47 -13.55
C ALA A 155 -10.26 -4.65 -13.05
N ASP A 156 -10.41 -5.26 -11.87
CA ASP A 156 -11.70 -5.43 -11.19
C ASP A 156 -11.98 -4.30 -10.19
N ALA A 157 -10.97 -3.49 -9.88
CA ALA A 157 -11.03 -2.22 -9.16
C ALA A 157 -9.77 -1.40 -9.42
N ILE A 158 -9.82 -0.09 -9.18
CA ILE A 158 -8.65 0.79 -9.25
C ILE A 158 -8.43 1.41 -7.88
N GLU A 159 -7.19 1.38 -7.39
CA GLU A 159 -6.78 2.03 -6.15
C GLU A 159 -5.82 3.19 -6.46
N ILE A 160 -6.27 4.41 -6.23
CA ILE A 160 -5.43 5.60 -6.33
C ILE A 160 -4.59 5.72 -5.06
N VAL A 161 -3.27 5.64 -5.19
CA VAL A 161 -2.35 5.73 -4.05
C VAL A 161 -1.90 7.17 -3.86
N VAL A 162 -2.41 7.83 -2.82
CA VAL A 162 -1.97 9.18 -2.44
C VAL A 162 -0.72 9.12 -1.58
N GLY A 163 -0.62 8.12 -0.71
CA GLY A 163 0.53 7.91 0.16
C GLY A 163 0.58 6.50 0.73
N GLN A 164 1.69 6.19 1.40
CA GLN A 164 1.93 4.92 2.09
C GLN A 164 2.40 5.22 3.51
N GLY A 165 1.89 4.45 4.49
CA GLY A 165 2.22 4.65 5.90
C GLY A 165 3.70 4.45 6.22
N ALA A 166 4.36 3.48 5.56
CA ALA A 166 5.76 3.17 5.82
C ALA A 166 6.75 4.23 5.30
N LYS A 167 6.33 5.09 4.39
CA LYS A 167 7.19 6.14 3.80
C LYS A 167 6.41 7.43 3.52
N PRO A 168 5.88 8.08 4.56
CA PRO A 168 5.10 9.31 4.39
C PRO A 168 5.94 10.40 3.72
N GLY A 169 5.38 11.01 2.65
CA GLY A 169 6.08 12.02 1.85
C GLY A 169 7.19 11.48 0.94
N GLY A 170 7.40 10.16 0.91
CA GLY A 170 8.33 9.47 0.02
C GLY A 170 7.63 8.71 -1.10
N GLY A 171 8.16 8.78 -2.31
CA GLY A 171 7.75 7.92 -3.42
C GLY A 171 8.38 6.53 -3.36
N GLY A 172 7.98 5.64 -4.26
CA GLY A 172 8.63 4.35 -4.45
C GLY A 172 10.05 4.49 -4.96
N MET A 173 10.90 3.53 -4.66
CA MET A 173 12.28 3.47 -5.15
C MET A 173 12.64 2.05 -5.57
N LEU A 174 13.34 1.93 -6.69
CA LEU A 174 13.91 0.66 -7.13
C LEU A 174 15.32 0.94 -7.67
N LEU A 175 16.32 0.30 -7.07
CA LEU A 175 17.71 0.49 -7.47
C LEU A 175 17.98 -0.12 -8.84
N GLY A 176 18.82 0.56 -9.66
CA GLY A 176 19.17 0.17 -11.01
C GLY A 176 19.62 -1.28 -11.15
N GLN A 177 20.38 -1.78 -10.16
CA GLN A 177 20.82 -3.18 -10.10
C GLN A 177 19.68 -4.20 -10.03
N LYS A 178 18.49 -3.80 -9.58
CA LYS A 178 17.29 -4.65 -9.52
C LYS A 178 16.39 -4.52 -10.74
N ILE A 179 16.70 -3.59 -11.63
CA ILE A 179 15.90 -3.33 -12.82
C ILE A 179 16.34 -4.26 -13.94
N SER A 180 15.70 -5.42 -14.02
CA SER A 180 15.85 -6.35 -15.14
C SER A 180 15.24 -5.78 -16.41
N ASP A 181 15.55 -6.40 -17.57
CA ASP A 181 14.96 -6.00 -18.85
C ASP A 181 13.44 -5.98 -18.80
N ARG A 182 12.84 -6.98 -18.18
CA ARG A 182 11.39 -7.07 -18.02
C ARG A 182 10.80 -5.98 -17.11
N VAL A 183 11.49 -5.60 -16.03
CA VAL A 183 11.06 -4.49 -15.18
C VAL A 183 11.15 -3.17 -15.93
N ALA A 184 12.22 -2.96 -16.68
CA ALA A 184 12.41 -1.77 -17.49
C ALA A 184 11.31 -1.65 -18.56
N GLU A 185 11.01 -2.73 -19.30
CA GLU A 185 9.93 -2.80 -20.27
C GLU A 185 8.56 -2.50 -19.63
N MET A 186 8.20 -3.20 -18.56
CA MET A 186 6.92 -3.02 -17.88
C MET A 186 6.72 -1.59 -17.34
N ARG A 187 7.79 -0.98 -16.84
CA ARG A 187 7.73 0.37 -16.28
C ARG A 187 7.94 1.47 -17.31
N THR A 188 8.26 1.10 -18.55
CA THR A 188 8.61 2.03 -19.65
C THR A 188 9.76 2.96 -19.26
N LEU A 189 10.79 2.41 -18.62
CA LEU A 189 11.93 3.14 -18.08
C LEU A 189 13.25 2.50 -18.50
N PRO A 190 14.37 3.28 -18.51
CA PRO A 190 15.68 2.74 -18.84
C PRO A 190 16.14 1.68 -17.83
N LYS A 191 16.83 0.64 -18.34
CA LYS A 191 17.50 -0.36 -17.51
C LYS A 191 18.73 0.21 -16.81
N GLY A 192 19.01 -0.26 -15.61
CA GLY A 192 20.25 0.02 -14.90
C GLY A 192 20.34 1.40 -14.24
N ILE A 193 19.25 2.18 -14.28
CA ILE A 193 19.16 3.49 -13.64
C ILE A 193 18.18 3.41 -12.47
N ASP A 194 18.54 3.99 -11.32
CA ASP A 194 17.65 4.04 -10.16
C ASP A 194 16.33 4.73 -10.51
N GLN A 195 15.23 4.04 -10.19
CA GLN A 195 13.89 4.56 -10.41
C GLN A 195 13.35 5.12 -9.10
N ARG A 196 12.94 6.38 -9.14
CA ARG A 196 12.35 7.08 -8.00
C ARG A 196 11.01 7.69 -8.39
N SER A 197 9.96 7.27 -7.72
CA SER A 197 8.64 7.84 -7.91
C SER A 197 8.56 9.23 -7.28
N PRO A 198 7.80 10.17 -7.87
CA PRO A 198 7.46 11.42 -7.20
C PRO A 198 6.62 11.14 -5.95
N CYS A 199 6.62 12.09 -5.00
CA CYS A 199 5.87 11.97 -3.76
C CYS A 199 4.40 12.41 -3.90
N ARG A 200 4.01 13.00 -5.02
CA ARG A 200 2.65 13.45 -5.33
C ARG A 200 2.28 13.14 -6.77
N HIS A 201 0.98 13.03 -7.04
CA HIS A 201 0.50 12.87 -8.41
C HIS A 201 0.87 14.11 -9.26
N PRO A 202 1.39 13.92 -10.48
CA PRO A 202 1.88 15.02 -11.30
C PRO A 202 0.76 15.89 -11.88
N ASP A 203 -0.43 15.36 -11.96
CA ASP A 203 -1.60 15.91 -12.63
C ASP A 203 -2.66 16.47 -11.69
N TRP A 204 -2.34 16.60 -10.40
CA TRP A 204 -3.21 17.27 -9.45
C TRP A 204 -2.46 18.06 -8.37
N THR A 205 -3.10 19.07 -7.82
CA THR A 205 -2.59 19.94 -6.75
C THR A 205 -3.52 20.00 -5.55
N GLY A 206 -4.75 19.54 -5.69
CA GLY A 206 -5.76 19.63 -4.63
C GLY A 206 -6.89 18.59 -4.77
N PRO A 207 -7.89 18.67 -3.87
CA PRO A 207 -9.02 17.74 -3.85
C PRO A 207 -9.88 17.76 -5.12
N ASP A 208 -10.03 18.92 -5.74
CA ASP A 208 -10.83 19.07 -6.96
C ASP A 208 -10.20 18.30 -8.13
N ASP A 209 -8.85 18.29 -8.21
CA ASP A 209 -8.13 17.50 -9.21
C ASP A 209 -8.28 15.99 -8.93
N MET A 210 -8.41 15.58 -7.66
CA MET A 210 -8.70 14.20 -7.29
C MET A 210 -10.08 13.77 -7.79
N GLU A 211 -11.09 14.61 -7.66
CA GLU A 211 -12.44 14.36 -8.19
C GLU A 211 -12.39 14.17 -9.71
N ILE A 212 -11.71 15.08 -10.42
CA ILE A 212 -11.50 14.99 -11.87
C ILE A 212 -10.81 13.67 -12.22
N LYS A 213 -9.77 13.25 -11.47
CA LYS A 213 -9.06 11.99 -11.71
C LYS A 213 -9.96 10.76 -11.47
N ILE A 214 -10.78 10.77 -10.45
CA ILE A 214 -11.75 9.70 -10.19
C ILE A 214 -12.75 9.60 -11.35
N LEU A 215 -13.27 10.71 -11.82
CA LEU A 215 -14.19 10.74 -12.97
C LEU A 215 -13.50 10.24 -14.25
N GLU A 216 -12.28 10.69 -14.52
CA GLU A 216 -11.48 10.18 -15.66
C GLU A 216 -11.32 8.64 -15.62
N LEU A 217 -11.01 8.07 -14.45
CA LEU A 217 -10.88 6.63 -14.29
C LEU A 217 -12.21 5.90 -14.47
N ARG A 218 -13.33 6.49 -14.02
CA ARG A 218 -14.67 5.95 -14.28
C ARG A 218 -14.97 5.92 -15.78
N GLU A 219 -14.67 7.00 -16.50
CA GLU A 219 -14.83 7.05 -17.96
C GLU A 219 -13.95 6.03 -18.68
N ILE A 220 -12.67 5.92 -18.31
CA ILE A 220 -11.75 4.91 -18.87
C ILE A 220 -12.29 3.50 -18.71
N THR A 221 -12.90 3.20 -17.57
CA THR A 221 -13.46 1.88 -17.25
C THR A 221 -14.94 1.74 -17.62
N SER A 222 -15.54 2.77 -18.23
CA SER A 222 -16.97 2.83 -18.56
C SER A 222 -17.86 2.60 -17.32
N TRP A 223 -17.47 3.15 -16.18
CA TRP A 223 -18.15 3.02 -14.88
C TRP A 223 -18.32 1.58 -14.39
N LYS A 224 -17.52 0.66 -14.91
CA LYS A 224 -17.66 -0.76 -14.58
C LYS A 224 -17.10 -1.14 -13.23
N VAL A 225 -16.03 -0.50 -12.80
CA VAL A 225 -15.28 -0.96 -11.61
C VAL A 225 -15.21 0.12 -10.53
N PRO A 226 -15.13 -0.27 -9.23
CA PRO A 226 -15.01 0.69 -8.16
C PRO A 226 -13.64 1.38 -8.14
N ILE A 227 -13.63 2.63 -7.65
CA ILE A 227 -12.43 3.44 -7.46
C ILE A 227 -12.17 3.62 -5.96
N LEU A 228 -11.05 3.12 -5.50
CA LEU A 228 -10.59 3.23 -4.13
C LEU A 228 -9.52 4.31 -4.01
N VAL A 229 -9.42 4.95 -2.86
CA VAL A 229 -8.35 5.90 -2.55
C VAL A 229 -7.57 5.42 -1.34
N LYS A 230 -6.25 5.25 -1.51
CA LYS A 230 -5.33 4.84 -0.45
C LYS A 230 -4.59 6.05 0.11
N VAL A 231 -4.70 6.24 1.43
CA VAL A 231 -4.05 7.30 2.19
C VAL A 231 -3.15 6.71 3.28
N ALA A 232 -2.06 7.42 3.60
CA ALA A 232 -1.24 7.07 4.75
C ALA A 232 -1.99 7.35 6.06
N ALA A 233 -1.78 6.53 7.08
CA ALA A 233 -2.37 6.71 8.41
C ALA A 233 -1.70 7.85 9.20
N ALA A 234 -1.47 8.99 8.56
CA ALA A 234 -0.83 10.17 9.15
C ALA A 234 -1.87 11.21 9.65
N ARG A 235 -2.76 11.64 8.77
CA ARG A 235 -3.87 12.56 9.09
C ARG A 235 -5.20 12.04 8.55
N PRO A 236 -5.60 10.80 8.92
CA PRO A 236 -6.66 10.07 8.25
C PRO A 236 -8.01 10.80 8.26
N PHE A 237 -8.34 11.52 9.34
CA PHE A 237 -9.62 12.21 9.43
C PHE A 237 -9.85 13.20 8.28
N TYR A 238 -8.87 14.05 7.99
CA TYR A 238 -8.97 15.06 6.93
C TYR A 238 -8.83 14.46 5.54
N ASP A 239 -7.87 13.57 5.37
CA ASP A 239 -7.57 12.94 4.07
C ASP A 239 -8.73 12.06 3.61
N ILE A 240 -9.34 11.29 4.53
CA ILE A 240 -10.54 10.49 4.24
C ILE A 240 -11.72 11.37 3.86
N ALA A 241 -11.97 12.45 4.61
CA ALA A 241 -13.09 13.35 4.32
C ALA A 241 -12.98 13.94 2.90
N LEU A 242 -11.76 14.32 2.49
CA LEU A 242 -11.51 14.83 1.13
C LEU A 242 -11.69 13.73 0.08
N ALA A 243 -11.14 12.54 0.29
CA ALA A 243 -11.26 11.42 -0.65
C ALA A 243 -12.72 10.97 -0.85
N VAL A 244 -13.51 10.92 0.24
CA VAL A 244 -14.95 10.63 0.17
C VAL A 244 -15.69 11.73 -0.61
N LYS A 245 -15.39 12.99 -0.34
CA LYS A 245 -15.99 14.14 -1.06
C LYS A 245 -15.65 14.10 -2.56
N SER A 246 -14.45 13.64 -2.91
CA SER A 246 -14.01 13.48 -4.30
C SER A 246 -14.65 12.28 -5.02
N GLY A 247 -15.47 11.48 -4.35
CA GLY A 247 -16.24 10.40 -4.96
C GLY A 247 -15.60 9.01 -4.91
N ALA A 248 -14.67 8.75 -3.99
CA ALA A 248 -14.13 7.42 -3.78
C ALA A 248 -15.20 6.43 -3.31
N ASP A 249 -15.19 5.20 -3.83
CA ASP A 249 -16.10 4.12 -3.42
C ASP A 249 -15.66 3.46 -2.10
N ALA A 250 -14.37 3.41 -1.85
CA ALA A 250 -13.80 2.93 -0.61
C ALA A 250 -12.47 3.62 -0.28
N ILE A 251 -12.11 3.61 0.99
CA ILE A 251 -10.85 4.18 1.47
C ILE A 251 -9.97 3.06 2.01
N VAL A 252 -8.70 3.09 1.61
CA VAL A 252 -7.66 2.23 2.14
C VAL A 252 -6.75 3.06 3.05
N ILE A 253 -6.75 2.76 4.34
CA ILE A 253 -5.87 3.41 5.31
C ILE A 253 -4.63 2.55 5.47
N ASP A 254 -3.48 3.10 5.08
CA ASP A 254 -2.20 2.39 5.07
C ASP A 254 -1.37 2.73 6.32
N GLY A 255 -1.22 1.75 7.20
CA GLY A 255 -0.34 1.83 8.37
C GLY A 255 1.11 1.51 8.02
N MET A 256 2.00 1.54 9.03
CA MET A 256 3.43 1.28 8.86
C MET A 256 3.79 -0.21 8.92
N GLN A 257 2.91 -1.05 9.44
CA GLN A 257 3.20 -2.44 9.80
C GLN A 257 3.66 -3.28 8.61
N GLY A 258 3.11 -3.04 7.42
CA GLY A 258 3.49 -3.76 6.20
C GLY A 258 4.86 -3.40 5.65
N GLY A 259 5.43 -2.28 6.07
CA GLY A 259 6.72 -1.82 5.56
C GLY A 259 6.70 -1.42 4.08
N THR A 260 7.88 -1.43 3.46
CA THR A 260 8.08 -1.11 2.05
C THR A 260 9.24 -1.91 1.47
N ALA A 261 9.23 -2.14 0.14
CA ALA A 261 10.27 -2.91 -0.54
C ALA A 261 11.60 -2.16 -0.68
N ALA A 262 11.55 -0.86 -0.94
CA ALA A 262 12.74 -0.02 -0.99
C ALA A 262 12.38 1.44 -0.76
N THR A 263 13.12 2.09 0.13
CA THR A 263 13.10 3.53 0.36
C THR A 263 14.34 3.95 1.12
N GLN A 264 14.58 5.24 1.23
CA GLN A 264 15.56 5.76 2.17
C GLN A 264 15.12 5.44 3.60
N GLU A 265 16.02 4.95 4.42
CA GLU A 265 15.72 4.48 5.76
C GLU A 265 15.06 5.55 6.64
N VAL A 266 15.47 6.79 6.49
CA VAL A 266 14.90 7.95 7.23
C VAL A 266 13.37 8.07 7.11
N PHE A 267 12.75 7.54 6.05
CA PHE A 267 11.29 7.54 5.91
C PHE A 267 10.57 6.48 6.75
N ILE A 268 11.25 5.39 7.09
CA ILE A 268 10.63 4.25 7.78
C ILE A 268 11.02 4.14 9.25
N GLU A 269 11.83 5.06 9.74
CA GLU A 269 12.38 4.99 11.08
C GLU A 269 11.37 5.41 12.17
N HIS A 270 10.42 6.26 11.83
CA HIS A 270 9.49 6.86 12.80
C HIS A 270 8.01 6.61 12.43
#